data_c72b2a2d058e442b8766cedccb7ea255
#
_entry.id   c72b2a2d058e442b8766cedccb7ea255
#
_cell.length_a   1.000
_cell.length_b   1.000
_cell.length_c   1.000
_cell.angle_alpha   90.00
_cell.angle_beta   90.00
_cell.angle_gamma   90.00
#
_symmetry.space_group_name_H-M   'P 1'
#
loop_
_entity.id
_entity.type
_entity.pdbx_description
1 polymer ?
#
loop_
_entity_poly.entity_id
_entity_poly.type
_entity_poly.pdbx_seq_one_letter_code
_entity_poly.pdbx_strand_id
1 'polypeptide(L)'
;RSSDLQSGRKYKKCHSDFDSRLEEYARRGAVIPPRRIIKNAEQIEGIRESCKVNIAVLDYISGKIKEGVSTEEIDRWVYEQTTRLHGIPAPLNYEGFPKSVCTSVNDQVCHGIPSPDVILKEGDIINVDVSTIYNGYFSDSSRMFCIGQVSEEKKRLVEVTKQSLDIGLRQVKPWGFLGDMGQAIHDFARQNGYTVVKEIGGHGVGLEFHEDPWVSYVSRRGTEMLMVPGMIFTIEPMVNMGSDEIFTDEED
;
A
#
# COMPACT_ATOMS: atom_id res chain seq x y z
N ARG A 1 -32.32 -10.70 -15.20
CA ARG A 1 -31.64 -10.21 -14.00
C ARG A 1 -30.58 -9.23 -14.47
N SER A 2 -30.63 -7.96 -14.03
CA SER A 2 -29.58 -6.99 -14.26
C SER A 2 -28.34 -7.46 -13.47
N SER A 3 -27.14 -7.25 -14.03
CA SER A 3 -25.91 -7.60 -13.33
C SER A 3 -25.65 -6.56 -12.23
N ASP A 4 -25.22 -7.00 -11.07
CA ASP A 4 -24.87 -6.15 -9.92
C ASP A 4 -23.67 -5.22 -10.19
N LEU A 5 -23.03 -5.35 -11.35
CA LEU A 5 -21.88 -4.55 -11.80
C LEU A 5 -22.25 -3.38 -12.72
N GLN A 6 -23.52 -3.02 -12.81
CA GLN A 6 -24.05 -1.85 -13.55
C GLN A 6 -23.55 -1.69 -15.00
N SER A 7 -23.10 -2.78 -15.64
CA SER A 7 -22.54 -2.74 -17.00
C SER A 7 -23.55 -2.44 -18.10
N GLY A 8 -24.84 -2.42 -17.78
CA GLY A 8 -25.94 -2.26 -18.73
C GLY A 8 -26.10 -3.42 -19.72
N ARG A 9 -25.27 -4.45 -19.66
CA ARG A 9 -25.29 -5.61 -20.56
C ARG A 9 -26.06 -6.79 -19.96
N LYS A 10 -26.64 -7.64 -20.80
CA LYS A 10 -27.30 -8.88 -20.32
C LYS A 10 -26.26 -9.80 -19.67
N TYR A 11 -26.59 -10.38 -18.51
CA TYR A 11 -25.70 -11.26 -17.72
C TYR A 11 -24.93 -12.28 -18.57
N LYS A 12 -25.64 -13.04 -19.44
CA LYS A 12 -25.00 -14.02 -20.33
C LYS A 12 -23.95 -13.48 -21.30
N LYS A 13 -23.91 -12.17 -21.53
CA LYS A 13 -22.99 -11.52 -22.48
C LYS A 13 -21.87 -10.74 -21.79
N CYS A 14 -21.90 -10.67 -20.45
CA CYS A 14 -20.99 -9.83 -19.69
C CYS A 14 -20.31 -10.57 -18.54
N HIS A 15 -21.05 -11.36 -17.76
CA HIS A 15 -20.55 -11.88 -16.48
C HIS A 15 -20.61 -13.41 -16.34
N SER A 16 -21.33 -14.12 -17.21
CA SER A 16 -21.53 -15.57 -17.05
C SER A 16 -20.21 -16.35 -17.05
N ASP A 17 -19.28 -15.99 -17.90
CA ASP A 17 -17.98 -16.68 -18.01
C ASP A 17 -17.09 -16.38 -16.80
N PHE A 18 -17.11 -15.12 -16.34
CA PHE A 18 -16.41 -14.70 -15.14
C PHE A 18 -16.95 -15.42 -13.90
N ASP A 19 -18.25 -15.46 -13.73
CA ASP A 19 -18.92 -16.13 -12.61
C ASP A 19 -18.69 -17.64 -12.63
N SER A 20 -18.81 -18.27 -13.79
CA SER A 20 -18.55 -19.70 -13.94
C SER A 20 -17.11 -20.05 -13.55
N ARG A 21 -16.17 -19.17 -13.91
CA ARG A 21 -14.76 -19.36 -13.54
C ARG A 21 -14.53 -19.19 -12.04
N LEU A 22 -15.16 -18.19 -11.40
CA LEU A 22 -15.13 -18.05 -9.93
C LEU A 22 -15.65 -19.29 -9.22
N GLU A 23 -16.81 -19.82 -9.69
CA GLU A 23 -17.40 -21.04 -9.13
C GLU A 23 -16.47 -22.26 -9.29
N GLU A 24 -15.74 -22.35 -10.40
CA GLU A 24 -14.77 -23.42 -10.60
C GLU A 24 -13.63 -23.34 -9.56
N TYR A 25 -13.07 -22.15 -9.32
CA TYR A 25 -12.05 -21.97 -8.28
C TYR A 25 -12.60 -22.22 -6.88
N ALA A 26 -13.82 -21.75 -6.59
CA ALA A 26 -14.48 -22.02 -5.29
C ALA A 26 -14.66 -23.53 -5.05
N ARG A 27 -15.06 -24.29 -6.07
CA ARG A 27 -15.17 -25.78 -5.95
C ARG A 27 -13.83 -26.48 -5.69
N ARG A 28 -12.73 -25.84 -6.09
CA ARG A 28 -11.37 -26.31 -5.80
C ARG A 28 -10.86 -25.85 -4.42
N GLY A 29 -11.67 -25.17 -3.63
CA GLY A 29 -11.34 -24.71 -2.29
C GLY A 29 -10.60 -23.35 -2.24
N ALA A 30 -10.53 -22.61 -3.35
CA ALA A 30 -9.93 -21.29 -3.36
C ALA A 30 -10.81 -20.26 -2.61
N VAL A 31 -10.16 -19.33 -1.89
CA VAL A 31 -10.81 -18.16 -1.33
C VAL A 31 -11.10 -17.17 -2.48
N ILE A 32 -12.36 -16.99 -2.81
CA ILE A 32 -12.79 -16.09 -3.88
C ILE A 32 -13.13 -14.70 -3.33
N PRO A 33 -12.84 -13.62 -4.08
CA PRO A 33 -13.16 -12.26 -3.64
C PRO A 33 -14.69 -12.03 -3.60
N PRO A 34 -15.18 -11.36 -2.53
CA PRO A 34 -16.56 -10.91 -2.50
C PRO A 34 -16.79 -9.82 -3.56
N ARG A 35 -18.02 -9.75 -4.11
CA ARG A 35 -18.36 -8.81 -5.18
C ARG A 35 -18.07 -7.34 -4.85
N ARG A 36 -18.23 -6.94 -3.58
CA ARG A 36 -18.05 -5.56 -3.14
C ARG A 36 -16.63 -5.00 -3.37
N ILE A 37 -15.61 -5.86 -3.44
CA ILE A 37 -14.23 -5.42 -3.67
C ILE A 37 -13.81 -5.43 -5.13
N ILE A 38 -14.68 -5.88 -6.03
CA ILE A 38 -14.45 -5.88 -7.47
C ILE A 38 -14.98 -4.57 -8.04
N LYS A 39 -14.10 -3.64 -8.36
CA LYS A 39 -14.42 -2.30 -8.83
C LYS A 39 -14.90 -2.35 -10.30
N ASN A 40 -15.87 -1.52 -10.63
CA ASN A 40 -16.27 -1.28 -12.01
C ASN A 40 -15.35 -0.25 -12.70
N ALA A 41 -15.55 -0.01 -13.99
CA ALA A 41 -14.68 0.89 -14.77
C ALA A 41 -14.67 2.34 -14.26
N GLU A 42 -15.81 2.86 -13.81
CA GLU A 42 -15.94 4.21 -13.25
C GLU A 42 -15.17 4.35 -11.94
N GLN A 43 -15.33 3.37 -11.05
CA GLN A 43 -14.61 3.33 -9.78
C GLN A 43 -13.09 3.24 -9.99
N ILE A 44 -12.63 2.39 -10.92
CA ILE A 44 -11.21 2.27 -11.26
C ILE A 44 -10.66 3.60 -11.77
N GLU A 45 -11.39 4.31 -12.63
CA GLU A 45 -10.94 5.61 -13.14
C GLU A 45 -10.92 6.66 -12.02
N GLY A 46 -11.93 6.70 -11.15
CA GLY A 46 -11.92 7.59 -9.97
C GLY A 46 -10.72 7.35 -9.05
N ILE A 47 -10.38 6.09 -8.80
CA ILE A 47 -9.21 5.71 -8.00
C ILE A 47 -7.91 6.14 -8.71
N ARG A 48 -7.81 5.98 -10.03
CA ARG A 48 -6.66 6.45 -10.81
C ARG A 48 -6.46 7.97 -10.71
N GLU A 49 -7.54 8.74 -10.75
CA GLU A 49 -7.45 10.20 -10.56
C GLU A 49 -6.95 10.54 -9.14
N SER A 50 -7.43 9.83 -8.12
CA SER A 50 -6.90 9.97 -6.75
C SER A 50 -5.41 9.62 -6.69
N CYS A 51 -4.97 8.54 -7.34
CA CYS A 51 -3.55 8.17 -7.43
C CYS A 51 -2.68 9.26 -8.06
N LYS A 52 -3.19 9.97 -9.09
CA LYS A 52 -2.44 11.08 -9.71
C LYS A 52 -2.21 12.23 -8.72
N VAL A 53 -3.21 12.56 -7.91
CA VAL A 53 -3.08 13.56 -6.84
C VAL A 53 -2.07 13.10 -5.80
N ASN A 54 -2.18 11.86 -5.35
CA ASN A 54 -1.28 11.26 -4.35
C ASN A 54 0.19 11.28 -4.83
N ILE A 55 0.45 10.84 -6.05
CA ILE A 55 1.80 10.86 -6.65
C ILE A 55 2.33 12.28 -6.77
N ALA A 56 1.50 13.26 -7.16
CA ALA A 56 1.92 14.66 -7.25
C ALA A 56 2.30 15.24 -5.89
N VAL A 57 1.67 14.78 -4.79
CA VAL A 57 2.06 15.15 -3.42
C VAL A 57 3.43 14.55 -3.09
N LEU A 58 3.66 13.27 -3.35
CA LEU A 58 4.96 12.63 -3.14
C LEU A 58 6.08 13.27 -3.96
N ASP A 59 5.81 13.64 -5.21
CA ASP A 59 6.78 14.33 -6.07
C ASP A 59 7.15 15.71 -5.51
N TYR A 60 6.17 16.43 -4.98
CA TYR A 60 6.39 17.72 -4.33
C TYR A 60 7.27 17.58 -3.07
N ILE A 61 7.00 16.57 -2.24
CA ILE A 61 7.79 16.26 -1.04
C ILE A 61 9.22 15.88 -1.42
N SER A 62 9.39 15.09 -2.48
CA SER A 62 10.71 14.63 -2.93
C SER A 62 11.69 15.77 -3.23
N GLY A 63 11.19 16.93 -3.63
CA GLY A 63 12.01 18.11 -3.88
C GLY A 63 12.38 18.90 -2.62
N LYS A 64 11.83 18.57 -1.46
CA LYS A 64 11.98 19.35 -0.22
C LYS A 64 12.64 18.60 0.92
N ILE A 65 12.45 17.29 0.95
CA ILE A 65 12.93 16.46 2.06
C ILE A 65 14.45 16.40 2.08
N LYS A 66 15.04 16.75 3.23
CA LYS A 66 16.50 16.79 3.43
C LYS A 66 16.83 16.86 4.91
N GLU A 67 18.10 16.81 5.24
CA GLU A 67 18.61 17.08 6.59
C GLU A 67 18.10 18.41 7.15
N GLY A 68 17.76 18.43 8.44
CA GLY A 68 17.25 19.58 9.17
C GLY A 68 15.74 19.79 9.05
N VAL A 69 15.04 19.04 8.22
CA VAL A 69 13.58 19.08 8.13
C VAL A 69 12.98 18.25 9.25
N SER A 70 11.98 18.79 9.95
CA SER A 70 11.18 18.00 10.91
C SER A 70 10.09 17.18 10.20
N THR A 71 9.67 16.08 10.82
CA THR A 71 8.55 15.31 10.28
C THR A 71 7.24 16.08 10.32
N GLU A 72 7.09 17.03 11.26
CA GLU A 72 5.98 17.99 11.29
C GLU A 72 5.95 18.93 10.05
N GLU A 73 7.10 19.33 9.54
CA GLU A 73 7.14 20.11 8.29
C GLU A 73 6.69 19.27 7.09
N ILE A 74 7.01 17.97 7.08
CA ILE A 74 6.54 17.05 6.04
C ILE A 74 5.02 16.94 6.11
N ASP A 75 4.44 16.77 7.30
CA ASP A 75 2.99 16.75 7.51
C ASP A 75 2.32 18.01 6.96
N ARG A 76 2.84 19.17 7.32
CA ARG A 76 2.33 20.46 6.83
C ARG A 76 2.37 20.53 5.30
N TRP A 77 3.47 20.13 4.68
CA TRP A 77 3.61 20.14 3.22
C TRP A 77 2.65 19.17 2.53
N VAL A 78 2.46 17.99 3.10
CA VAL A 78 1.47 17.01 2.59
C VAL A 78 0.07 17.60 2.68
N TYR A 79 -0.32 18.16 3.83
CA TYR A 79 -1.62 18.79 4.00
C TYR A 79 -1.85 19.92 2.98
N GLU A 80 -0.91 20.88 2.91
CA GLU A 80 -1.01 22.04 2.01
C GLU A 80 -1.08 21.62 0.54
N GLN A 81 -0.22 20.67 0.12
CA GLN A 81 -0.16 20.24 -1.27
C GLN A 81 -1.40 19.41 -1.65
N THR A 82 -1.85 18.51 -0.79
CA THR A 82 -3.05 17.71 -1.01
C THR A 82 -4.27 18.61 -1.16
N THR A 83 -4.43 19.57 -0.24
CA THR A 83 -5.52 20.54 -0.26
C THR A 83 -5.47 21.44 -1.50
N ARG A 84 -4.29 21.89 -1.89
CA ARG A 84 -4.08 22.69 -3.12
C ARG A 84 -4.52 21.95 -4.38
N LEU A 85 -4.37 20.64 -4.39
CA LEU A 85 -4.81 19.76 -5.49
C LEU A 85 -6.26 19.29 -5.34
N HIS A 86 -7.03 19.91 -4.43
CA HIS A 86 -8.42 19.58 -4.14
C HIS A 86 -8.64 18.16 -3.57
N GLY A 87 -7.60 17.54 -3.05
CA GLY A 87 -7.66 16.29 -2.29
C GLY A 87 -7.86 16.55 -0.79
N ILE A 88 -8.12 15.47 -0.07
CA ILE A 88 -8.19 15.42 1.39
C ILE A 88 -7.17 14.39 1.86
N PRO A 89 -6.28 14.70 2.83
CA PRO A 89 -5.42 13.69 3.43
C PRO A 89 -6.27 12.62 4.12
N ALA A 90 -6.15 11.37 3.68
CA ALA A 90 -6.97 10.28 4.20
C ALA A 90 -6.63 9.88 5.65
N PRO A 91 -5.37 9.96 6.12
CA PRO A 91 -5.03 9.59 7.50
C PRO A 91 -5.60 10.56 8.54
N LEU A 92 -5.80 11.83 8.20
CA LEU A 92 -6.19 12.86 9.16
C LEU A 92 -7.55 12.55 9.79
N ASN A 93 -7.56 12.34 11.10
CA ASN A 93 -8.71 11.91 11.92
C ASN A 93 -9.24 10.50 11.63
N TYR A 94 -8.54 9.72 10.79
CA TYR A 94 -8.90 8.32 10.59
C TYR A 94 -8.52 7.51 11.84
N GLU A 95 -9.52 6.87 12.46
CA GLU A 95 -9.36 6.13 13.73
C GLU A 95 -8.62 6.89 14.84
N GLY A 96 -8.69 8.23 14.79
CA GLY A 96 -8.03 9.10 15.77
C GLY A 96 -6.62 9.54 15.42
N PHE A 97 -6.09 9.14 14.26
CA PHE A 97 -4.75 9.56 13.81
C PHE A 97 -4.70 11.09 13.62
N PRO A 98 -3.74 11.80 14.26
CA PRO A 98 -3.81 13.27 14.36
C PRO A 98 -3.18 14.02 13.20
N LYS A 99 -2.57 13.35 12.23
CA LYS A 99 -1.74 13.93 11.17
C LYS A 99 -2.22 13.56 9.76
N SER A 100 -1.67 14.22 8.76
CA SER A 100 -2.06 14.06 7.35
C SER A 100 -1.26 13.01 6.60
N VAL A 101 -0.21 12.47 7.23
CA VAL A 101 0.76 11.55 6.64
C VAL A 101 1.40 10.72 7.73
N CYS A 102 1.83 9.49 7.41
CA CYS A 102 2.71 8.75 8.30
C CYS A 102 4.17 8.96 7.88
N THR A 103 5.04 9.18 8.87
CA THR A 103 6.48 9.40 8.68
C THR A 103 7.27 8.46 9.59
N SER A 104 7.84 7.41 9.03
CA SER A 104 8.53 6.37 9.80
C SER A 104 10.04 6.44 9.56
N VAL A 105 10.80 6.84 10.59
CA VAL A 105 12.23 7.09 10.52
C VAL A 105 13.01 5.90 11.07
N ASN A 106 14.00 5.42 10.33
CA ASN A 106 14.92 4.35 10.71
C ASN A 106 14.21 3.06 11.16
N ASP A 107 14.16 2.79 12.45
CA ASP A 107 13.60 1.58 13.05
C ASP A 107 12.07 1.63 13.27
N GLN A 108 11.44 2.77 13.04
CA GLN A 108 9.98 2.83 12.96
C GLN A 108 9.51 2.06 11.71
N VAL A 109 8.78 0.98 11.92
CA VAL A 109 8.34 0.08 10.85
C VAL A 109 7.29 0.73 9.95
N CYS A 110 6.27 1.34 10.56
CA CYS A 110 5.20 2.08 9.88
C CYS A 110 4.43 2.97 10.86
N HIS A 111 3.50 3.77 10.35
CA HIS A 111 2.55 4.61 11.07
C HIS A 111 3.18 5.65 12.01
N GLY A 112 4.47 5.98 11.83
CA GLY A 112 5.12 7.01 12.64
C GLY A 112 4.35 8.34 12.58
N ILE A 113 4.08 8.93 13.76
CA ILE A 113 3.33 10.19 13.89
C ILE A 113 4.28 11.37 13.69
N PRO A 114 4.03 12.26 12.72
CA PRO A 114 4.82 13.49 12.54
C PRO A 114 4.92 14.33 13.81
N SER A 115 6.16 14.77 14.12
CA SER A 115 6.47 15.55 15.31
C SER A 115 7.48 16.66 15.00
N PRO A 116 7.38 17.83 15.65
CA PRO A 116 8.39 18.89 15.55
C PRO A 116 9.73 18.50 16.17
N ASP A 117 9.74 17.53 17.06
CA ASP A 117 10.94 17.06 17.77
C ASP A 117 11.75 16.03 16.97
N VAL A 118 11.13 15.40 15.96
CA VAL A 118 11.78 14.45 15.06
C VAL A 118 12.33 15.20 13.85
N ILE A 119 13.61 15.55 13.93
CA ILE A 119 14.33 16.29 12.88
C ILE A 119 15.25 15.33 12.13
N LEU A 120 15.10 15.29 10.80
CA LEU A 120 15.90 14.43 9.92
C LEU A 120 17.38 14.81 9.97
N LYS A 121 18.23 13.80 10.06
CA LYS A 121 19.69 13.92 10.12
C LYS A 121 20.33 13.20 8.95
N GLU A 122 21.52 13.61 8.58
CA GLU A 122 22.34 12.84 7.65
C GLU A 122 22.49 11.40 8.14
N GLY A 123 22.30 10.45 7.23
CA GLY A 123 22.31 9.02 7.53
C GLY A 123 20.97 8.41 7.91
N ASP A 124 19.91 9.20 8.03
CA ASP A 124 18.55 8.68 8.23
C ASP A 124 17.94 8.11 6.94
N ILE A 125 17.11 7.10 7.11
CA ILE A 125 16.14 6.69 6.10
C ILE A 125 14.74 6.96 6.65
N ILE A 126 13.84 7.40 5.79
CA ILE A 126 12.45 7.70 6.18
C ILE A 126 11.49 7.18 5.13
N ASN A 127 10.43 6.52 5.58
CA ASN A 127 9.25 6.27 4.77
C ASN A 127 8.27 7.45 4.94
N VAL A 128 7.80 8.00 3.84
CA VAL A 128 6.72 8.99 3.82
C VAL A 128 5.54 8.33 3.12
N ASP A 129 4.48 8.09 3.87
CA ASP A 129 3.31 7.35 3.44
C ASP A 129 2.11 8.29 3.31
N VAL A 130 1.74 8.55 2.06
CA VAL A 130 0.71 9.52 1.68
C VAL A 130 -0.52 8.79 1.19
N SER A 131 -1.65 9.05 1.81
CA SER A 131 -2.95 8.56 1.37
C SER A 131 -3.89 9.72 1.12
N THR A 132 -4.62 9.67 0.02
CA THR A 132 -5.41 10.79 -0.48
C THR A 132 -6.85 10.36 -0.79
N ILE A 133 -7.81 11.21 -0.43
CA ILE A 133 -9.18 11.13 -0.91
C ILE A 133 -9.36 12.20 -2.00
N TYR A 134 -9.74 11.78 -3.20
CA TYR A 134 -10.06 12.71 -4.28
C TYR A 134 -11.38 12.30 -4.95
N ASN A 135 -12.33 13.24 -4.99
CA ASN A 135 -13.69 12.97 -5.49
C ASN A 135 -14.36 11.74 -4.86
N GLY A 136 -14.10 11.46 -3.58
CA GLY A 136 -14.65 10.32 -2.85
C GLY A 136 -13.92 8.99 -3.07
N TYR A 137 -12.82 8.97 -3.83
CA TYR A 137 -12.00 7.78 -4.04
C TYR A 137 -10.67 7.89 -3.29
N PHE A 138 -10.25 6.77 -2.71
CA PHE A 138 -9.02 6.66 -1.93
C PHE A 138 -7.87 6.15 -2.77
N SER A 139 -6.69 6.67 -2.51
CA SER A 139 -5.41 6.18 -3.02
C SER A 139 -4.37 6.20 -1.91
N ASP A 140 -3.40 5.31 -2.03
CA ASP A 140 -2.40 5.07 -1.01
C ASP A 140 -1.06 4.71 -1.68
N SER A 141 -0.01 5.41 -1.30
CA SER A 141 1.35 5.09 -1.74
C SER A 141 2.40 5.76 -0.88
N SER A 142 3.52 5.10 -0.71
CA SER A 142 4.65 5.60 0.07
C SER A 142 5.94 5.66 -0.74
N ARG A 143 6.90 6.39 -0.19
CA ARG A 143 8.23 6.50 -0.77
C ARG A 143 9.30 6.54 0.31
N MET A 144 10.38 5.78 0.11
CA MET A 144 11.56 5.85 0.96
C MET A 144 12.49 6.97 0.51
N PHE A 145 13.05 7.68 1.48
CA PHE A 145 14.08 8.71 1.26
C PHE A 145 15.31 8.40 2.09
N CYS A 146 16.47 8.52 1.47
CA CYS A 146 17.77 8.49 2.14
C CYS A 146 18.22 9.93 2.36
N ILE A 147 18.52 10.32 3.60
CA ILE A 147 18.90 11.69 3.95
C ILE A 147 20.41 11.83 3.93
N GLY A 148 20.91 12.59 2.96
CA GLY A 148 22.34 12.72 2.76
C GLY A 148 23.03 11.39 2.44
N GLN A 149 24.18 11.14 3.05
CA GLN A 149 24.91 9.88 2.91
C GLN A 149 24.46 8.89 3.99
N VAL A 150 23.80 7.82 3.58
CA VAL A 150 23.40 6.72 4.46
C VAL A 150 24.43 5.59 4.42
N SER A 151 24.47 4.77 5.48
CA SER A 151 25.33 3.58 5.51
C SER A 151 24.96 2.60 4.39
N GLU A 152 25.93 1.81 3.93
CA GLU A 152 25.70 0.78 2.90
C GLU A 152 24.67 -0.26 3.35
N GLU A 153 24.55 -0.53 4.65
CA GLU A 153 23.53 -1.43 5.20
C GLU A 153 22.12 -0.87 5.01
N LYS A 154 21.89 0.39 5.37
CA LYS A 154 20.60 1.07 5.17
C LYS A 154 20.24 1.19 3.70
N LYS A 155 21.22 1.57 2.87
CA LYS A 155 21.03 1.66 1.42
C LYS A 155 20.63 0.32 0.83
N ARG A 156 21.32 -0.76 1.22
CA ARG A 156 20.99 -2.12 0.79
C ARG A 156 19.59 -2.54 1.24
N LEU A 157 19.19 -2.24 2.48
CA LEU A 157 17.85 -2.51 2.98
C LEU A 157 16.79 -1.85 2.10
N VAL A 158 16.94 -0.55 1.81
CA VAL A 158 15.99 0.20 0.96
C VAL A 158 15.94 -0.40 -0.45
N GLU A 159 17.09 -0.72 -1.05
CA GLU A 159 17.16 -1.30 -2.39
C GLU A 159 16.53 -2.70 -2.45
N VAL A 160 16.81 -3.57 -1.49
CA VAL A 160 16.23 -4.91 -1.44
C VAL A 160 14.73 -4.86 -1.19
N THR A 161 14.27 -3.97 -0.32
CA THR A 161 12.84 -3.75 -0.08
C THR A 161 12.13 -3.33 -1.37
N LYS A 162 12.67 -2.36 -2.10
CA LYS A 162 12.13 -1.95 -3.39
C LYS A 162 12.12 -3.08 -4.42
N GLN A 163 13.19 -3.85 -4.50
CA GLN A 163 13.25 -5.00 -5.40
C GLN A 163 12.24 -6.08 -5.02
N SER A 164 12.02 -6.33 -3.72
CA SER A 164 11.02 -7.29 -3.25
C SER A 164 9.60 -6.88 -3.66
N LEU A 165 9.30 -5.57 -3.60
CA LEU A 165 8.05 -5.00 -4.08
C LEU A 165 7.88 -5.23 -5.59
N ASP A 166 8.89 -4.94 -6.39
CA ASP A 166 8.88 -5.16 -7.84
C ASP A 166 8.68 -6.65 -8.20
N ILE A 167 9.29 -7.54 -7.43
CA ILE A 167 9.13 -9.00 -7.57
C ILE A 167 7.69 -9.41 -7.24
N GLY A 168 7.14 -8.89 -6.16
CA GLY A 168 5.75 -9.11 -5.77
C GLY A 168 4.77 -8.63 -6.84
N LEU A 169 4.97 -7.42 -7.35
CA LEU A 169 4.13 -6.83 -8.40
C LEU A 169 4.08 -7.71 -9.67
N ARG A 170 5.18 -8.34 -10.04
CA ARG A 170 5.23 -9.28 -11.19
C ARG A 170 4.38 -10.53 -10.98
N GLN A 171 4.01 -10.88 -9.75
CA GLN A 171 3.12 -11.99 -9.44
C GLN A 171 1.64 -11.61 -9.54
N VAL A 172 1.31 -10.31 -9.60
CA VAL A 172 -0.06 -9.84 -9.75
C VAL A 172 -0.58 -10.18 -11.15
N LYS A 173 -1.39 -11.21 -11.21
CA LYS A 173 -1.95 -11.74 -12.47
C LYS A 173 -3.41 -12.12 -12.27
N PRO A 174 -4.28 -11.85 -13.23
CA PRO A 174 -5.64 -12.36 -13.18
C PRO A 174 -5.66 -13.89 -12.98
N TRP A 175 -6.44 -14.33 -12.00
CA TRP A 175 -6.63 -15.75 -11.63
C TRP A 175 -5.39 -16.40 -10.96
N GLY A 176 -4.40 -15.61 -10.52
CA GLY A 176 -3.38 -16.01 -9.56
C GLY A 176 -3.85 -15.80 -8.12
N PHE A 177 -3.03 -16.13 -7.14
CA PHE A 177 -3.34 -15.98 -5.72
C PHE A 177 -2.48 -14.89 -5.07
N LEU A 178 -3.03 -14.19 -4.08
CA LEU A 178 -2.25 -13.23 -3.29
C LEU A 178 -1.05 -13.91 -2.61
N GLY A 179 -1.18 -15.19 -2.25
CA GLY A 179 -0.09 -15.97 -1.69
C GLY A 179 1.11 -16.17 -2.63
N ASP A 180 0.91 -16.13 -3.94
CA ASP A 180 2.01 -16.17 -4.92
C ASP A 180 2.92 -14.95 -4.78
N MET A 181 2.31 -13.79 -4.59
CA MET A 181 2.99 -12.52 -4.37
C MET A 181 3.70 -12.49 -3.01
N GLY A 182 2.97 -12.85 -1.95
CA GLY A 182 3.53 -12.84 -0.60
C GLY A 182 4.73 -13.78 -0.46
N GLN A 183 4.65 -15.00 -1.01
CA GLN A 183 5.81 -15.92 -1.00
C GLN A 183 6.99 -15.36 -1.79
N ALA A 184 6.76 -14.76 -2.95
CA ALA A 184 7.85 -14.21 -3.77
C ALA A 184 8.60 -13.08 -3.05
N ILE A 185 7.87 -12.20 -2.37
CA ILE A 185 8.44 -11.12 -1.53
C ILE A 185 9.24 -11.71 -0.37
N HIS A 186 8.64 -12.60 0.39
CA HIS A 186 9.27 -13.23 1.54
C HIS A 186 10.55 -13.99 1.18
N ASP A 187 10.50 -14.83 0.15
CA ASP A 187 11.65 -15.63 -0.28
C ASP A 187 12.81 -14.73 -0.74
N PHE A 188 12.52 -13.66 -1.47
CA PHE A 188 13.54 -12.73 -1.92
C PHE A 188 14.17 -11.95 -0.76
N ALA A 189 13.38 -11.44 0.17
CA ALA A 189 13.89 -10.76 1.36
C ALA A 189 14.80 -11.68 2.18
N ARG A 190 14.37 -12.92 2.43
CA ARG A 190 15.15 -13.92 3.16
C ARG A 190 16.45 -14.31 2.46
N GLN A 191 16.44 -14.47 1.15
CA GLN A 191 17.65 -14.77 0.36
C GLN A 191 18.68 -13.65 0.47
N ASN A 192 18.25 -12.43 0.73
CA ASN A 192 19.11 -11.27 0.96
C ASN A 192 19.48 -11.03 2.44
N GLY A 193 19.05 -11.91 3.35
CA GLY A 193 19.38 -11.85 4.77
C GLY A 193 18.47 -10.96 5.61
N TYR A 194 17.28 -10.63 5.08
CA TYR A 194 16.27 -9.80 5.75
C TYR A 194 15.04 -10.61 6.18
N THR A 195 14.23 -10.05 7.04
CA THR A 195 12.95 -10.61 7.49
C THR A 195 11.80 -9.73 7.00
N VAL A 196 10.62 -10.31 6.91
CA VAL A 196 9.39 -9.61 6.55
C VAL A 196 8.43 -9.68 7.73
N VAL A 197 7.91 -8.54 8.15
CA VAL A 197 6.94 -8.45 9.24
C VAL A 197 5.67 -9.18 8.85
N LYS A 198 5.11 -9.95 9.80
CA LYS A 198 3.92 -10.79 9.57
C LYS A 198 2.62 -10.13 10.02
N GLU A 199 2.72 -9.33 11.07
CA GLU A 199 1.57 -8.72 11.77
C GLU A 199 0.97 -7.57 10.96
N ILE A 200 1.73 -6.97 10.06
CA ILE A 200 1.32 -5.87 9.21
C ILE A 200 1.41 -6.32 7.75
N GLY A 201 0.39 -6.00 6.99
CA GLY A 201 0.30 -6.33 5.56
C GLY A 201 -0.32 -5.19 4.78
N GLY A 202 -0.54 -5.43 3.50
CA GLY A 202 -1.30 -4.53 2.65
C GLY A 202 -2.80 -4.77 2.76
N HIS A 203 -3.56 -3.98 2.06
CA HIS A 203 -5.02 -3.99 2.11
C HIS A 203 -5.65 -3.59 0.78
N GLY A 204 -6.91 -3.90 0.61
CA GLY A 204 -7.71 -3.29 -0.45
C GLY A 204 -7.89 -1.80 -0.19
N VAL A 205 -7.99 -1.01 -1.26
CA VAL A 205 -8.15 0.44 -1.20
C VAL A 205 -8.98 0.94 -2.38
N GLY A 206 -9.64 2.05 -2.19
CA GLY A 206 -10.28 2.75 -3.30
C GLY A 206 -11.67 3.30 -3.01
N LEU A 207 -12.60 2.52 -2.51
CA LEU A 207 -13.92 2.99 -2.06
C LEU A 207 -13.88 3.37 -0.58
N GLU A 208 -13.02 2.71 0.17
CA GLU A 208 -12.67 3.01 1.55
C GLU A 208 -11.16 3.09 1.67
N PHE A 209 -10.64 3.63 2.77
CA PHE A 209 -9.22 3.72 3.03
C PHE A 209 -8.63 2.32 3.19
N HIS A 210 -9.20 1.52 4.09
CA HIS A 210 -8.85 0.13 4.29
C HIS A 210 -10.07 -0.74 4.01
N GLU A 211 -9.95 -1.64 3.06
CA GLU A 211 -10.98 -2.60 2.69
C GLU A 211 -10.36 -3.97 2.39
N ASP A 212 -11.18 -5.01 2.26
CA ASP A 212 -10.69 -6.31 1.79
C ASP A 212 -10.03 -6.20 0.38
N PRO A 213 -9.04 -7.04 0.10
CA PRO A 213 -8.51 -8.11 0.94
C PRO A 213 -7.42 -7.65 1.92
N TRP A 214 -7.20 -8.38 3.00
CA TRP A 214 -5.93 -8.39 3.68
C TRP A 214 -4.85 -9.01 2.77
N VAL A 215 -3.67 -8.39 2.71
CA VAL A 215 -2.57 -8.80 1.82
C VAL A 215 -1.35 -9.16 2.66
N SER A 216 -1.14 -10.47 2.85
CA SER A 216 0.04 -10.98 3.57
C SER A 216 1.26 -11.06 2.67
N TYR A 217 2.41 -10.64 3.20
CA TYR A 217 3.71 -10.82 2.54
C TYR A 217 4.51 -12.00 3.08
N VAL A 218 3.91 -12.79 3.97
CA VAL A 218 4.45 -14.05 4.50
C VAL A 218 3.40 -15.14 4.30
N SER A 219 3.27 -15.63 3.09
CA SER A 219 2.24 -16.58 2.68
C SER A 219 2.82 -17.64 1.75
N ARG A 220 2.00 -18.59 1.29
CA ARG A 220 2.40 -19.68 0.41
C ARG A 220 1.76 -19.54 -0.96
N ARG A 221 2.45 -20.01 -1.98
CA ARG A 221 1.90 -20.09 -3.34
C ARG A 221 0.61 -20.89 -3.38
N GLY A 222 -0.33 -20.42 -4.19
CA GLY A 222 -1.65 -21.05 -4.35
C GLY A 222 -2.57 -20.88 -3.15
N THR A 223 -2.23 -20.04 -2.19
CA THR A 223 -3.07 -19.74 -1.01
C THR A 223 -3.51 -18.26 -1.01
N GLU A 224 -4.23 -17.86 0.02
CA GLU A 224 -4.85 -16.56 0.16
C GLU A 224 -5.95 -16.33 -0.89
N MET A 225 -6.41 -15.09 -1.03
CA MET A 225 -7.50 -14.76 -1.94
C MET A 225 -7.07 -14.84 -3.41
N LEU A 226 -7.96 -15.36 -4.25
CA LEU A 226 -7.80 -15.36 -5.70
C LEU A 226 -7.87 -13.92 -6.23
N MET A 227 -6.88 -13.52 -7.02
CA MET A 227 -6.87 -12.23 -7.69
C MET A 227 -7.73 -12.28 -8.96
N VAL A 228 -8.64 -11.33 -9.10
CA VAL A 228 -9.47 -11.19 -10.30
C VAL A 228 -9.44 -9.76 -10.85
N PRO A 229 -9.73 -9.56 -12.14
CA PRO A 229 -9.84 -8.22 -12.71
C PRO A 229 -10.83 -7.35 -11.93
N GLY A 230 -10.44 -6.11 -11.61
CA GLY A 230 -11.23 -5.16 -10.83
C GLY A 230 -10.86 -5.09 -9.34
N MET A 231 -10.03 -5.98 -8.84
CA MET A 231 -9.46 -5.83 -7.49
C MET A 231 -8.39 -4.75 -7.48
N ILE A 232 -8.36 -3.96 -6.40
CA ILE A 232 -7.35 -2.94 -6.14
C ILE A 232 -6.87 -3.13 -4.70
N PHE A 233 -5.57 -3.20 -4.51
CA PHE A 233 -4.93 -3.41 -3.21
C PHE A 233 -3.51 -2.85 -3.19
N THR A 234 -2.97 -2.60 -2.00
CA THR A 234 -1.60 -2.11 -1.79
C THR A 234 -0.57 -3.24 -1.83
N ILE A 235 0.66 -2.89 -2.17
CA ILE A 235 1.85 -3.75 -2.02
C ILE A 235 2.89 -2.96 -1.24
N GLU A 236 3.04 -3.26 0.04
CA GLU A 236 3.78 -2.46 1.00
C GLU A 236 4.53 -3.32 2.04
N PRO A 237 5.43 -4.21 1.61
CA PRO A 237 6.12 -5.09 2.54
C PRO A 237 7.00 -4.30 3.51
N MET A 238 6.88 -4.59 4.81
CA MET A 238 7.78 -4.11 5.86
C MET A 238 8.92 -5.10 6.00
N VAL A 239 10.13 -4.67 5.64
CA VAL A 239 11.34 -5.49 5.60
C VAL A 239 12.33 -5.01 6.65
N ASN A 240 12.72 -5.89 7.54
CA ASN A 240 13.60 -5.58 8.66
C ASN A 240 14.98 -6.23 8.52
N MET A 241 15.98 -5.56 9.04
CA MET A 241 17.26 -6.18 9.42
C MET A 241 17.05 -6.92 10.75
N GLY A 242 17.41 -8.20 10.83
CA GLY A 242 17.30 -8.98 12.06
C GLY A 242 15.93 -9.63 12.23
N SER A 243 15.21 -9.30 13.32
CA SER A 243 13.93 -9.92 13.67
C SER A 243 12.76 -9.37 12.85
N ASP A 244 11.75 -10.21 12.63
CA ASP A 244 10.43 -9.81 12.14
C ASP A 244 9.46 -9.40 13.26
N GLU A 245 9.91 -9.47 14.52
CA GLU A 245 9.13 -9.03 15.66
C GLU A 245 9.03 -7.50 15.69
N ILE A 246 7.83 -7.02 16.00
CA ILE A 246 7.53 -5.60 16.18
C ILE A 246 6.83 -5.37 17.53
N PHE A 247 6.86 -4.16 17.99
CA PHE A 247 6.10 -3.71 19.14
C PHE A 247 5.48 -2.35 18.85
N THR A 248 4.36 -2.05 19.46
CA THR A 248 3.74 -0.72 19.39
C THR A 248 4.34 0.13 20.48
N ASP A 249 4.71 1.37 20.16
CA ASP A 249 5.13 2.34 21.18
C ASP A 249 3.92 2.73 22.04
N GLU A 250 4.13 2.90 23.35
CA GLU A 250 3.06 3.27 24.27
C GLU A 250 2.52 4.70 24.02
N GLU A 251 3.25 5.50 23.26
CA GLU A 251 2.87 6.88 22.88
C GLU A 251 2.18 6.97 21.52
N ASP A 252 2.02 5.87 20.79
CA ASP A 252 1.37 5.79 19.47
C ASP A 252 -0.12 5.43 19.54
#